data_c88a48d6a39b635004bc0cb7fbc210e4
#
_entry.id   c88a48d6a39b635004bc0cb7fbc210e4
#
_cell.length_a   1.000
_cell.length_b   1.000
_cell.length_c   1.000
_cell.angle_alpha   90.00
_cell.angle_beta   90.00
_cell.angle_gamma   90.00
#
_symmetry.space_group_name_H-M   'P 1'
#
loop_
_entity.id
_entity.type
_entity.pdbx_description
1 polymer ?
#
loop_
_entity_poly.entity_id
_entity_poly.type
_entity_poly.pdbx_seq_one_letter_code
_entity_poly.pdbx_strand_id
1 'polypeptide(L)'
;MGERTVLRNAKVLTCTDGTDEAPFDGDVLVDGDRIAEVGRGRLAVDEAAVRVVDVRGATVMPALADCHVHTSWPLDFVFDHGAEAAAPPAAHALDLAAVARTFVESGYTLVVGAGVLQPDDDLLLKGAIDDGLLPGPRIVPSGLMIADAHGLGADGGLMEVAADAGQLREIVARQCDGGVKALKLFVSGDGVVPEHPSEDVYMDDEMLTAAVAEADRHGAFLTAHARSAPSVAMAARTGVKVVHHACFLDDEAIAALEARGDDVWVCPGLHYLWAVVQGHAEPWGITAEQVEASGYPRELEAQVEGLARLRDAGVPIVAGGDFGHQWTHHGTYAAELQRYVELVGMTPVEAIHTATRNVGPLVGLDWGEVRPGALADLLVVDGDPTVDVAVLQDPARRVAVLKDGAVAHLDPAWWL
;
A
#
# COMPACT_ATOMS: atom_id res chain seq x y z
N MET A 1 -31.01 -8.76 2.67
CA MET A 1 -30.75 -7.69 3.63
C MET A 1 -29.57 -8.16 4.44
N GLY A 2 -28.44 -7.43 4.40
CA GLY A 2 -27.25 -7.75 5.20
C GLY A 2 -27.58 -7.70 6.69
N GLU A 3 -26.80 -8.38 7.50
CA GLU A 3 -26.91 -8.32 8.95
C GLU A 3 -26.52 -6.89 9.41
N ARG A 4 -27.39 -6.22 10.17
CA ARG A 4 -27.08 -4.91 10.75
C ARG A 4 -26.30 -5.12 12.05
N THR A 5 -25.17 -4.46 12.20
CA THR A 5 -24.32 -4.57 13.38
C THR A 5 -24.02 -3.19 13.96
N VAL A 6 -24.22 -3.01 15.27
CA VAL A 6 -23.77 -1.80 15.97
C VAL A 6 -22.54 -2.12 16.83
N LEU A 7 -21.45 -1.38 16.60
CA LEU A 7 -20.25 -1.39 17.44
C LEU A 7 -20.47 -0.37 18.56
N ARG A 8 -20.57 -0.84 19.81
CA ARG A 8 -20.88 -0.04 21.01
C ARG A 8 -19.63 0.27 21.82
N ASN A 9 -19.69 1.37 22.55
CA ASN A 9 -18.66 1.78 23.50
C ASN A 9 -17.28 1.91 22.83
N ALA A 10 -17.24 2.49 21.62
CA ALA A 10 -16.03 2.71 20.85
C ALA A 10 -15.37 4.06 21.16
N LYS A 11 -14.06 4.12 21.01
CA LYS A 11 -13.34 5.35 20.65
C LYS A 11 -13.34 5.44 19.12
N VAL A 12 -14.12 6.33 18.54
CA VAL A 12 -14.28 6.43 17.08
C VAL A 12 -13.29 7.42 16.51
N LEU A 13 -12.35 6.94 15.68
CA LEU A 13 -11.44 7.74 14.85
C LEU A 13 -11.99 7.75 13.42
N THR A 14 -12.47 8.90 12.96
CA THR A 14 -13.20 8.97 11.69
C THR A 14 -12.30 9.10 10.46
N CYS A 15 -11.13 9.66 10.60
CA CYS A 15 -10.21 10.01 9.50
C CYS A 15 -10.87 10.91 8.41
N THR A 16 -11.88 11.71 8.78
CA THR A 16 -12.54 12.68 7.87
C THR A 16 -11.88 14.05 7.93
N ASP A 17 -12.04 14.87 6.89
CA ASP A 17 -11.46 16.22 6.86
C ASP A 17 -11.92 17.10 8.03
N GLY A 18 -10.97 17.72 8.72
CA GLY A 18 -11.20 18.81 9.67
C GLY A 18 -11.70 18.42 11.06
N THR A 19 -11.78 17.12 11.40
CA THR A 19 -12.37 16.69 12.68
C THR A 19 -11.46 15.88 13.59
N ASP A 20 -10.26 15.46 13.14
CA ASP A 20 -9.66 14.24 13.67
C ASP A 20 -8.28 14.39 14.28
N GLU A 21 -8.20 15.19 15.31
CA GLU A 21 -7.01 15.16 16.17
C GLU A 21 -7.10 14.09 17.28
N ALA A 22 -8.30 13.64 17.66
CA ALA A 22 -8.50 12.62 18.69
C ALA A 22 -9.79 11.82 18.50
N PRO A 23 -9.78 10.52 18.82
CA PRO A 23 -10.99 9.70 18.82
C PRO A 23 -12.02 10.22 19.84
N PHE A 24 -13.31 10.02 19.56
CA PHE A 24 -14.40 10.37 20.48
C PHE A 24 -15.19 9.15 20.94
N ASP A 25 -15.80 9.23 22.11
CA ASP A 25 -16.70 8.19 22.61
C ASP A 25 -17.96 8.12 21.76
N GLY A 26 -18.26 6.94 21.19
CA GLY A 26 -19.39 6.81 20.28
C GLY A 26 -19.71 5.38 19.86
N ASP A 27 -20.64 5.27 18.95
CA ASP A 27 -21.09 4.03 18.33
C ASP A 27 -21.02 4.14 16.82
N VAL A 28 -20.79 2.99 16.14
CA VAL A 28 -20.83 2.89 14.68
C VAL A 28 -21.86 1.83 14.29
N LEU A 29 -22.84 2.19 13.46
CA LEU A 29 -23.81 1.28 12.90
C LEU A 29 -23.43 0.90 11.48
N VAL A 30 -23.27 -0.39 11.24
CA VAL A 30 -23.01 -1.00 9.93
C VAL A 30 -24.31 -1.64 9.41
N ASP A 31 -24.63 -1.46 8.13
CA ASP A 31 -25.76 -2.08 7.43
C ASP A 31 -25.28 -2.64 6.07
N GLY A 32 -25.19 -3.96 6.01
CA GLY A 32 -24.55 -4.63 4.88
C GLY A 32 -23.08 -4.26 4.76
N ASP A 33 -22.67 -3.78 3.58
CA ASP A 33 -21.29 -3.38 3.26
C ASP A 33 -20.95 -1.90 3.59
N ARG A 34 -21.92 -1.16 4.19
CA ARG A 34 -21.77 0.28 4.43
C ARG A 34 -21.91 0.67 5.89
N ILE A 35 -21.25 1.76 6.24
CA ILE A 35 -21.49 2.47 7.48
C ILE A 35 -22.80 3.23 7.33
N ALA A 36 -23.80 2.89 8.16
CA ALA A 36 -25.11 3.53 8.11
C ALA A 36 -25.18 4.80 8.97
N GLU A 37 -24.57 4.76 10.15
CA GLU A 37 -24.59 5.88 11.10
C GLU A 37 -23.36 5.88 11.99
N VAL A 38 -22.87 7.06 12.33
CA VAL A 38 -21.79 7.29 13.30
C VAL A 38 -22.31 8.32 14.32
N GLY A 39 -22.33 7.94 15.60
CA GLY A 39 -22.87 8.80 16.64
C GLY A 39 -21.87 9.10 17.76
N ARG A 40 -21.84 10.36 18.20
CA ARG A 40 -21.19 10.71 19.47
C ARG A 40 -22.07 10.23 20.62
N GLY A 41 -21.53 9.33 21.45
CA GLY A 41 -22.31 8.63 22.48
C GLY A 41 -23.17 7.49 21.91
N ARG A 42 -24.21 7.09 22.66
CA ARG A 42 -25.01 5.91 22.33
C ARG A 42 -26.02 6.19 21.21
N LEU A 43 -25.94 5.43 20.13
CA LEU A 43 -26.94 5.47 19.05
C LEU A 43 -28.26 4.83 19.50
N ALA A 44 -29.37 5.46 19.06
CA ALA A 44 -30.72 4.94 19.28
C ALA A 44 -31.08 3.93 18.19
N VAL A 45 -30.78 2.66 18.44
CA VAL A 45 -31.12 1.55 17.54
C VAL A 45 -32.05 0.56 18.25
N ASP A 46 -32.90 -0.13 17.48
CA ASP A 46 -33.66 -1.29 17.97
C ASP A 46 -32.71 -2.49 18.12
N GLU A 47 -32.25 -2.74 19.34
CA GLU A 47 -31.29 -3.80 19.65
C GLU A 47 -31.84 -5.20 19.39
N ALA A 48 -33.16 -5.37 19.23
CA ALA A 48 -33.74 -6.64 18.83
C ALA A 48 -33.62 -6.88 17.30
N ALA A 49 -33.36 -5.81 16.54
CA ALA A 49 -33.24 -5.85 15.07
C ALA A 49 -31.79 -5.73 14.56
N VAL A 50 -30.81 -5.61 15.45
CA VAL A 50 -29.38 -5.47 15.11
C VAL A 50 -28.52 -6.37 15.99
N ARG A 51 -27.41 -6.83 15.45
CA ARG A 51 -26.35 -7.43 16.25
C ARG A 51 -25.65 -6.35 17.05
N VAL A 52 -25.53 -6.52 18.35
CA VAL A 52 -24.83 -5.59 19.24
C VAL A 52 -23.47 -6.17 19.61
N VAL A 53 -22.40 -5.43 19.32
CA VAL A 53 -21.03 -5.79 19.66
C VAL A 53 -20.45 -4.69 20.55
N ASP A 54 -20.14 -5.02 21.80
CA ASP A 54 -19.45 -4.12 22.72
C ASP A 54 -17.94 -4.20 22.50
N VAL A 55 -17.34 -3.13 21.98
CA VAL A 55 -15.89 -3.07 21.74
C VAL A 55 -15.09 -2.58 22.96
N ARG A 56 -15.75 -2.43 24.12
CA ARG A 56 -15.12 -2.24 25.45
C ARG A 56 -14.15 -1.07 25.53
N GLY A 57 -14.39 0.00 24.78
CA GLY A 57 -13.52 1.19 24.74
C GLY A 57 -12.35 1.10 23.75
N ALA A 58 -12.28 0.03 22.95
CA ALA A 58 -11.31 -0.06 21.87
C ALA A 58 -11.54 1.02 20.80
N THR A 59 -10.49 1.40 20.08
CA THR A 59 -10.60 2.34 18.97
C THR A 59 -11.18 1.64 17.74
N VAL A 60 -12.26 2.22 17.19
CA VAL A 60 -12.83 1.88 15.88
C VAL A 60 -12.37 2.92 14.87
N MET A 61 -11.63 2.49 13.86
CA MET A 61 -11.07 3.33 12.82
C MET A 61 -11.26 2.70 11.44
N PRO A 62 -11.00 3.41 10.32
CA PRO A 62 -10.95 2.77 9.03
C PRO A 62 -9.89 1.66 9.04
N ALA A 63 -10.13 0.57 8.34
CA ALA A 63 -9.09 -0.40 8.06
C ALA A 63 -7.98 0.24 7.21
N LEU A 64 -6.82 -0.38 7.17
CA LEU A 64 -5.62 0.16 6.55
C LEU A 64 -5.46 -0.32 5.10
N ALA A 65 -4.72 0.44 4.31
CA ALA A 65 -4.28 0.06 2.98
C ALA A 65 -2.75 0.12 2.85
N ASP A 66 -2.22 -0.72 1.94
CA ASP A 66 -0.86 -0.65 1.45
C ASP A 66 -0.86 -0.44 -0.08
N CYS A 67 -0.18 0.60 -0.55
CA CYS A 67 -0.16 1.00 -1.96
C CYS A 67 1.15 0.62 -2.68
N HIS A 68 2.01 -0.17 -2.04
CA HIS A 68 3.25 -0.69 -2.61
C HIS A 68 3.62 -2.04 -1.98
N VAL A 69 3.02 -3.11 -2.48
CA VAL A 69 3.22 -4.45 -1.92
C VAL A 69 3.26 -5.52 -3.00
N HIS A 70 4.03 -6.57 -2.75
CA HIS A 70 4.18 -7.73 -3.64
C HIS A 70 3.33 -8.90 -3.12
N THR A 71 2.06 -8.95 -3.51
CA THR A 71 1.06 -9.89 -2.97
C THR A 71 1.35 -11.35 -3.27
N SER A 72 2.16 -11.63 -4.29
CA SER A 72 2.51 -12.99 -4.72
C SER A 72 3.85 -13.50 -4.18
N TRP A 73 4.57 -12.67 -3.44
CA TRP A 73 5.81 -13.11 -2.81
C TRP A 73 5.49 -13.86 -1.53
N PRO A 74 6.00 -15.09 -1.34
CA PRO A 74 5.72 -15.91 -0.16
C PRO A 74 6.13 -15.25 1.16
N LEU A 75 5.55 -15.69 2.28
CA LEU A 75 5.88 -15.16 3.62
C LEU A 75 7.36 -15.35 4.01
N ASP A 76 8.02 -16.37 3.44
CA ASP A 76 9.42 -16.70 3.62
C ASP A 76 10.26 -16.40 2.38
N PHE A 77 9.79 -15.46 1.55
CA PHE A 77 10.46 -15.06 0.32
C PHE A 77 11.92 -14.69 0.56
N VAL A 78 12.81 -15.30 -0.23
CA VAL A 78 14.21 -14.95 -0.32
C VAL A 78 14.51 -14.62 -1.77
N PHE A 79 15.06 -13.47 -2.03
CA PHE A 79 15.36 -12.98 -3.37
C PHE A 79 16.41 -13.89 -4.04
N ASP A 80 15.95 -14.98 -4.66
CA ASP A 80 16.73 -15.89 -5.49
C ASP A 80 16.00 -16.04 -6.83
N HIS A 81 16.41 -15.25 -7.78
CA HIS A 81 15.80 -15.03 -9.12
C HIS A 81 15.39 -16.29 -9.91
N GLY A 82 15.49 -17.46 -9.35
CA GLY A 82 15.16 -18.71 -10.03
C GLY A 82 14.32 -19.70 -9.23
N ALA A 83 14.28 -19.59 -7.90
CA ALA A 83 13.64 -20.60 -7.06
C ALA A 83 12.11 -20.45 -7.00
N GLU A 84 11.60 -19.23 -6.92
CA GLU A 84 10.16 -18.96 -6.82
C GLU A 84 9.42 -19.25 -8.13
N ALA A 85 10.03 -18.95 -9.28
CA ALA A 85 9.48 -19.29 -10.59
C ALA A 85 9.37 -20.82 -10.81
N ALA A 86 10.07 -21.62 -10.00
CA ALA A 86 10.10 -23.07 -10.08
C ALA A 86 9.17 -23.75 -9.05
N ALA A 87 8.50 -23.00 -8.15
CA ALA A 87 7.58 -23.59 -7.18
C ALA A 87 6.43 -24.32 -7.87
N PRO A 88 6.03 -25.52 -7.40
CA PRO A 88 4.87 -26.21 -7.95
C PRO A 88 3.62 -25.31 -7.83
N PRO A 89 2.73 -25.25 -8.87
CA PRO A 89 1.56 -24.37 -8.86
C PRO A 89 0.67 -24.51 -7.63
N ALA A 90 0.56 -25.70 -7.06
CA ALA A 90 -0.22 -25.93 -5.83
C ALA A 90 0.44 -25.33 -4.58
N ALA A 91 1.77 -25.32 -4.50
CA ALA A 91 2.48 -24.67 -3.40
C ALA A 91 2.34 -23.14 -3.54
N HIS A 92 2.57 -22.60 -4.72
CA HIS A 92 2.41 -21.18 -5.01
C HIS A 92 0.99 -20.67 -4.67
N ALA A 93 -0.06 -21.42 -5.03
CA ALA A 93 -1.42 -21.05 -4.68
C ALA A 93 -1.67 -21.01 -3.14
N LEU A 94 -1.01 -21.89 -2.37
CA LEU A 94 -1.08 -21.87 -0.91
C LEU A 94 -0.34 -20.67 -0.33
N ASP A 95 0.78 -20.28 -0.92
CA ASP A 95 1.53 -19.09 -0.53
C ASP A 95 0.70 -17.82 -0.76
N LEU A 96 0.08 -17.68 -1.94
CA LEU A 96 -0.87 -16.60 -2.23
C LEU A 96 -1.98 -16.50 -1.17
N ALA A 97 -2.59 -17.65 -0.81
CA ALA A 97 -3.65 -17.69 0.18
C ALA A 97 -3.14 -17.31 1.60
N ALA A 98 -1.92 -17.69 1.96
CA ALA A 98 -1.29 -17.32 3.23
C ALA A 98 -1.02 -15.81 3.29
N VAL A 99 -0.48 -15.22 2.22
CA VAL A 99 -0.24 -13.79 2.12
C VAL A 99 -1.55 -13.00 2.19
N ALA A 100 -2.60 -13.42 1.46
CA ALA A 100 -3.91 -12.77 1.50
C ALA A 100 -4.50 -12.72 2.91
N ARG A 101 -4.40 -13.83 3.64
CA ARG A 101 -4.85 -13.92 5.04
C ARG A 101 -4.06 -12.97 5.94
N THR A 102 -2.74 -12.90 5.75
CA THR A 102 -1.85 -12.05 6.55
C THR A 102 -2.24 -10.57 6.45
N PHE A 103 -2.69 -10.09 5.28
CA PHE A 103 -3.19 -8.71 5.15
C PHE A 103 -4.36 -8.44 6.11
N VAL A 104 -5.42 -9.22 6.05
CA VAL A 104 -6.60 -8.96 6.89
C VAL A 104 -6.33 -9.22 8.36
N GLU A 105 -5.49 -10.20 8.69
CA GLU A 105 -5.02 -10.42 10.07
C GLU A 105 -4.17 -9.25 10.60
N SER A 106 -3.57 -8.46 9.70
CA SER A 106 -2.78 -7.28 10.03
C SER A 106 -3.59 -5.97 10.02
N GLY A 107 -4.90 -6.01 9.72
CA GLY A 107 -5.76 -4.85 9.67
C GLY A 107 -5.85 -4.17 8.30
N TYR A 108 -5.28 -4.78 7.26
CA TYR A 108 -5.24 -4.23 5.90
C TYR A 108 -6.32 -4.87 5.04
N THR A 109 -7.29 -4.07 4.57
CA THR A 109 -8.42 -4.55 3.75
C THR A 109 -8.35 -4.09 2.31
N LEU A 110 -7.38 -3.24 1.96
CA LEU A 110 -7.13 -2.79 0.59
C LEU A 110 -5.63 -2.81 0.30
N VAL A 111 -5.25 -3.29 -0.89
CA VAL A 111 -3.87 -3.25 -1.38
C VAL A 111 -3.81 -2.86 -2.85
N VAL A 112 -2.75 -2.14 -3.21
CA VAL A 112 -2.37 -1.88 -4.60
C VAL A 112 -1.11 -2.69 -4.88
N GLY A 113 -1.21 -3.66 -5.78
CA GLY A 113 -0.09 -4.50 -6.18
C GLY A 113 1.01 -3.70 -6.87
N ALA A 114 2.26 -4.10 -6.67
CA ALA A 114 3.45 -3.44 -7.22
C ALA A 114 4.34 -4.39 -8.05
N GLY A 115 3.75 -5.47 -8.54
CA GLY A 115 4.40 -6.51 -9.32
C GLY A 115 4.20 -7.90 -8.72
N VAL A 116 4.11 -8.89 -9.59
CA VAL A 116 3.81 -10.29 -9.25
C VAL A 116 4.87 -11.24 -9.79
N LEU A 117 4.94 -12.47 -9.24
CA LEU A 117 5.84 -13.53 -9.70
C LEU A 117 5.34 -14.20 -10.99
N GLN A 118 4.02 -14.42 -11.09
CA GLN A 118 3.38 -14.99 -12.27
C GLN A 118 2.35 -14.00 -12.83
N PRO A 119 2.15 -13.90 -14.14
CA PRO A 119 1.37 -12.84 -14.78
C PRO A 119 -0.04 -12.64 -14.20
N ASP A 120 -0.68 -13.73 -13.72
CA ASP A 120 -2.08 -13.73 -13.30
C ASP A 120 -2.27 -13.81 -11.78
N ASP A 121 -1.20 -13.74 -10.97
CA ASP A 121 -1.26 -13.97 -9.51
C ASP A 121 -2.27 -13.07 -8.81
N ASP A 122 -2.19 -11.76 -9.02
CA ASP A 122 -3.11 -10.80 -8.40
C ASP A 122 -4.56 -11.00 -8.86
N LEU A 123 -4.75 -11.39 -10.12
CA LEU A 123 -6.07 -11.63 -10.71
C LEU A 123 -6.71 -12.90 -10.14
N LEU A 124 -5.91 -13.97 -10.02
CA LEU A 124 -6.35 -15.22 -9.40
C LEU A 124 -6.67 -15.03 -7.92
N LEU A 125 -5.79 -14.33 -7.20
CA LEU A 125 -5.98 -14.04 -5.79
C LEU A 125 -7.22 -13.16 -5.57
N LYS A 126 -7.36 -12.08 -6.33
CA LYS A 126 -8.54 -11.21 -6.32
C LYS A 126 -9.81 -12.01 -6.59
N GLY A 127 -9.84 -12.82 -7.64
CA GLY A 127 -11.00 -13.65 -8.00
C GLY A 127 -11.39 -14.60 -6.86
N ALA A 128 -10.41 -15.28 -6.24
CA ALA A 128 -10.67 -16.19 -5.12
C ALA A 128 -11.22 -15.47 -3.88
N ILE A 129 -10.75 -14.25 -3.61
CA ILE A 129 -11.25 -13.42 -2.50
C ILE A 129 -12.66 -12.90 -2.80
N ASP A 130 -12.91 -12.39 -4.01
CA ASP A 130 -14.20 -11.85 -4.42
C ASP A 130 -15.30 -12.93 -4.46
N ASP A 131 -14.94 -14.16 -4.82
CA ASP A 131 -15.81 -15.34 -4.78
C ASP A 131 -16.02 -15.90 -3.36
N GLY A 132 -15.34 -15.33 -2.34
CA GLY A 132 -15.42 -15.77 -0.94
C GLY A 132 -14.76 -17.13 -0.66
N LEU A 133 -13.86 -17.59 -1.52
CA LEU A 133 -13.14 -18.87 -1.34
C LEU A 133 -12.07 -18.77 -0.25
N LEU A 134 -11.51 -17.57 -0.04
CA LEU A 134 -10.53 -17.30 1.01
C LEU A 134 -10.66 -15.86 1.54
N PRO A 135 -10.28 -15.62 2.82
CA PRO A 135 -10.20 -14.26 3.34
C PRO A 135 -9.03 -13.51 2.72
N GLY A 136 -9.21 -12.22 2.47
CA GLY A 136 -8.15 -11.37 1.95
C GLY A 136 -8.60 -9.93 1.72
N PRO A 137 -7.67 -9.03 1.37
CA PRO A 137 -7.95 -7.63 1.11
C PRO A 137 -8.69 -7.44 -0.22
N ARG A 138 -9.18 -6.25 -0.45
CA ARG A 138 -9.55 -5.76 -1.78
C ARG A 138 -8.25 -5.50 -2.55
N ILE A 139 -8.07 -6.12 -3.71
CA ILE A 139 -6.84 -5.99 -4.51
C ILE A 139 -7.10 -5.09 -5.71
N VAL A 140 -6.27 -4.06 -5.87
CA VAL A 140 -6.06 -3.37 -7.15
C VAL A 140 -4.94 -4.13 -7.85
N PRO A 141 -5.25 -4.98 -8.84
CA PRO A 141 -4.30 -5.96 -9.33
C PRO A 141 -3.20 -5.32 -10.17
N SER A 142 -1.96 -5.73 -9.90
CA SER A 142 -0.82 -5.53 -10.78
C SER A 142 -0.58 -6.76 -11.65
N GLY A 143 0.26 -6.58 -12.68
CA GLY A 143 0.82 -7.66 -13.48
C GLY A 143 2.31 -7.81 -13.23
N LEU A 144 3.03 -8.40 -14.18
CA LEU A 144 4.48 -8.37 -14.17
C LEU A 144 4.99 -6.94 -14.22
N MET A 145 6.06 -6.66 -13.50
CA MET A 145 6.76 -5.38 -13.58
C MET A 145 7.31 -5.15 -14.98
N ILE A 146 7.48 -3.92 -15.39
CA ILE A 146 7.92 -3.55 -16.74
C ILE A 146 9.21 -2.72 -16.65
N ALA A 147 10.25 -3.19 -17.31
CA ALA A 147 11.57 -2.55 -17.38
C ALA A 147 11.88 -2.03 -18.78
N ASP A 148 12.78 -1.04 -18.86
CA ASP A 148 13.46 -0.68 -20.11
C ASP A 148 14.50 -1.74 -20.48
N ALA A 149 14.77 -1.90 -21.78
CA ALA A 149 15.73 -2.89 -22.30
C ALA A 149 17.19 -2.66 -21.84
N HIS A 150 17.50 -1.52 -21.28
CA HIS A 150 18.82 -1.16 -20.75
C HIS A 150 18.80 -0.88 -19.26
N GLY A 151 17.63 -1.04 -18.61
CA GLY A 151 17.42 -0.71 -17.21
C GLY A 151 17.50 -1.89 -16.27
N LEU A 152 17.23 -1.60 -15.01
CA LEU A 152 17.10 -2.59 -13.95
C LEU A 152 16.03 -3.63 -14.33
N GLY A 153 16.39 -4.92 -14.29
CA GLY A 153 15.51 -6.04 -14.64
C GLY A 153 15.47 -6.38 -16.12
N ALA A 154 16.29 -5.75 -16.98
CA ALA A 154 16.37 -6.03 -18.42
C ALA A 154 16.85 -7.42 -18.77
N ASP A 155 17.54 -8.10 -17.87
CA ASP A 155 18.01 -9.48 -18.01
C ASP A 155 16.89 -10.52 -17.90
N GLY A 156 15.66 -10.07 -17.65
CA GLY A 156 14.46 -10.91 -17.61
C GLY A 156 14.17 -11.46 -16.22
N GLY A 157 13.35 -12.51 -16.17
CA GLY A 157 12.92 -13.15 -14.93
C GLY A 157 11.54 -12.66 -14.48
N LEU A 158 11.48 -11.68 -13.60
CA LEU A 158 10.23 -11.17 -13.01
C LEU A 158 9.63 -9.96 -13.75
N MET A 159 10.22 -9.53 -14.86
CA MET A 159 9.83 -8.32 -15.58
C MET A 159 9.59 -8.59 -17.06
N GLU A 160 8.67 -7.82 -17.63
CA GLU A 160 8.56 -7.67 -19.08
C GLU A 160 9.43 -6.50 -19.52
N VAL A 161 10.05 -6.63 -20.70
CA VAL A 161 11.04 -5.68 -21.19
C VAL A 161 10.52 -4.95 -22.41
N ALA A 162 10.61 -3.62 -22.39
CA ALA A 162 10.26 -2.74 -23.52
C ALA A 162 11.49 -1.98 -24.01
N ALA A 163 11.78 -2.02 -25.31
CA ALA A 163 12.90 -1.30 -25.91
C ALA A 163 12.49 0.10 -26.47
N ASP A 164 11.20 0.38 -26.57
CA ASP A 164 10.67 1.63 -27.09
C ASP A 164 9.21 1.85 -26.64
N ALA A 165 8.68 3.04 -26.91
CA ALA A 165 7.31 3.44 -26.58
C ALA A 165 6.24 2.53 -27.22
N GLY A 166 6.49 1.99 -28.40
CA GLY A 166 5.59 1.07 -29.10
C GLY A 166 5.43 -0.25 -28.36
N GLN A 167 6.54 -0.86 -28.00
CA GLN A 167 6.56 -2.11 -27.21
C GLN A 167 5.98 -1.91 -25.82
N LEU A 168 6.33 -0.81 -25.13
CA LEU A 168 5.78 -0.50 -23.82
C LEU A 168 4.25 -0.38 -23.88
N ARG A 169 3.72 0.33 -24.87
CA ARG A 169 2.27 0.43 -25.08
C ARG A 169 1.62 -0.93 -25.33
N GLU A 170 2.24 -1.82 -26.12
CA GLU A 170 1.71 -3.17 -26.39
C GLU A 170 1.68 -4.04 -25.10
N ILE A 171 2.71 -3.93 -24.24
CA ILE A 171 2.75 -4.60 -22.94
C ILE A 171 1.62 -4.08 -22.05
N VAL A 172 1.49 -2.76 -21.93
CA VAL A 172 0.43 -2.11 -21.13
C VAL A 172 -0.95 -2.55 -21.60
N ALA A 173 -1.23 -2.50 -22.91
CA ALA A 173 -2.51 -2.93 -23.48
C ALA A 173 -2.82 -4.39 -23.12
N ARG A 174 -1.86 -5.29 -23.32
CA ARG A 174 -2.03 -6.72 -23.04
C ARG A 174 -2.31 -7.00 -21.56
N GLN A 175 -1.55 -6.38 -20.64
CA GLN A 175 -1.78 -6.55 -19.21
C GLN A 175 -3.15 -6.00 -18.79
N CYS A 176 -3.55 -4.84 -19.32
CA CYS A 176 -4.87 -4.25 -19.07
C CYS A 176 -6.01 -5.11 -19.62
N ASP A 177 -5.86 -5.69 -20.82
CA ASP A 177 -6.84 -6.62 -21.40
C ASP A 177 -7.00 -7.88 -20.54
N GLY A 178 -5.92 -8.31 -19.84
CA GLY A 178 -5.94 -9.36 -18.83
C GLY A 178 -6.67 -8.98 -17.53
N GLY A 179 -6.89 -7.69 -17.27
CA GLY A 179 -7.59 -7.20 -16.07
C GLY A 179 -6.71 -6.43 -15.08
N VAL A 180 -5.42 -6.24 -15.36
CA VAL A 180 -4.51 -5.43 -14.55
C VAL A 180 -5.01 -3.99 -14.47
N LYS A 181 -4.88 -3.35 -13.30
CA LYS A 181 -5.32 -1.98 -13.03
C LYS A 181 -4.21 -1.06 -12.56
N ALA A 182 -3.16 -1.58 -11.95
CA ALA A 182 -1.98 -0.83 -11.53
C ALA A 182 -0.74 -1.45 -12.20
N LEU A 183 -0.15 -0.74 -13.16
CA LEU A 183 1.00 -1.25 -13.90
C LEU A 183 2.28 -0.65 -13.34
N LYS A 184 3.23 -1.49 -12.91
CA LYS A 184 4.49 -1.08 -12.29
C LYS A 184 5.59 -0.95 -13.34
N LEU A 185 6.11 0.27 -13.49
CA LEU A 185 7.26 0.60 -14.33
C LEU A 185 8.53 0.79 -13.50
N PHE A 186 9.68 0.37 -14.04
CA PHE A 186 11.00 0.71 -13.52
C PHE A 186 11.59 1.85 -14.36
N VAL A 187 11.47 3.07 -13.85
CA VAL A 187 11.91 4.31 -14.54
C VAL A 187 13.35 4.67 -14.17
N SER A 188 13.76 4.35 -12.93
CA SER A 188 15.12 4.56 -12.44
C SER A 188 15.78 3.27 -11.98
N GLY A 189 17.06 3.37 -11.63
CA GLY A 189 17.81 2.29 -10.98
C GLY A 189 17.47 2.13 -9.50
N ASP A 190 18.21 1.20 -8.85
CA ASP A 190 18.12 0.89 -7.43
C ASP A 190 19.53 0.61 -6.89
N GLY A 191 19.91 1.30 -5.81
CA GLY A 191 21.27 1.24 -5.25
C GLY A 191 21.70 -0.16 -4.76
N VAL A 192 20.76 -1.09 -4.54
CA VAL A 192 21.10 -2.48 -4.20
C VAL A 192 21.72 -3.24 -5.37
N VAL A 193 21.53 -2.75 -6.60
CA VAL A 193 22.12 -3.29 -7.82
C VAL A 193 23.22 -2.35 -8.30
N PRO A 194 24.51 -2.64 -8.05
CA PRO A 194 25.62 -1.71 -8.32
C PRO A 194 25.72 -1.23 -9.78
N GLU A 195 25.26 -2.04 -10.73
CA GLU A 195 25.24 -1.75 -12.15
C GLU A 195 24.12 -0.78 -12.54
N HIS A 196 23.15 -0.57 -11.64
CA HIS A 196 21.97 0.25 -11.85
C HIS A 196 21.73 1.20 -10.67
N PRO A 197 22.60 2.21 -10.47
CA PRO A 197 22.45 3.16 -9.37
C PRO A 197 21.08 3.85 -9.35
N SER A 198 20.58 4.17 -8.17
CA SER A 198 19.27 4.82 -7.97
C SER A 198 19.05 6.10 -8.78
N GLU A 199 20.15 6.79 -9.15
CA GLU A 199 20.11 8.07 -9.87
C GLU A 199 20.03 7.89 -11.39
N ASP A 200 20.24 6.69 -11.95
CA ASP A 200 20.11 6.41 -13.38
C ASP A 200 18.65 6.45 -13.81
N VAL A 201 18.41 6.92 -15.03
CA VAL A 201 17.07 7.00 -15.64
C VAL A 201 17.08 6.22 -16.96
N TYR A 202 16.13 5.30 -17.11
CA TYR A 202 16.10 4.36 -18.24
C TYR A 202 14.98 4.63 -19.24
N MET A 203 13.80 5.03 -18.76
CA MET A 203 12.67 5.38 -19.63
C MET A 203 12.69 6.87 -19.94
N ASP A 204 12.06 7.28 -21.04
CA ASP A 204 11.92 8.67 -21.45
C ASP A 204 10.47 9.16 -21.46
N ASP A 205 10.28 10.47 -21.71
CA ASP A 205 8.95 11.11 -21.76
C ASP A 205 8.04 10.49 -22.84
N GLU A 206 8.58 10.04 -23.99
CA GLU A 206 7.79 9.41 -25.05
C GLU A 206 7.24 8.07 -24.60
N MET A 207 8.07 7.23 -23.97
CA MET A 207 7.68 5.94 -23.41
C MET A 207 6.60 6.10 -22.36
N LEU A 208 6.80 6.97 -21.36
CA LEU A 208 5.84 7.16 -20.27
C LEU A 208 4.52 7.78 -20.78
N THR A 209 4.58 8.77 -21.66
CA THR A 209 3.37 9.40 -22.25
C THR A 209 2.53 8.37 -23.02
N ALA A 210 3.17 7.51 -23.82
CA ALA A 210 2.49 6.47 -24.57
C ALA A 210 1.85 5.42 -23.65
N ALA A 211 2.56 5.02 -22.58
CA ALA A 211 2.07 4.06 -21.60
C ALA A 211 0.89 4.62 -20.78
N VAL A 212 0.96 5.86 -20.30
CA VAL A 212 -0.13 6.53 -19.59
C VAL A 212 -1.37 6.60 -20.46
N ALA A 213 -1.24 7.09 -21.70
CA ALA A 213 -2.38 7.18 -22.62
C ALA A 213 -3.02 5.82 -22.93
N GLU A 214 -2.23 4.73 -22.92
CA GLU A 214 -2.76 3.38 -23.10
C GLU A 214 -3.49 2.90 -21.84
N ALA A 215 -2.90 3.05 -20.65
CA ALA A 215 -3.50 2.66 -19.38
C ALA A 215 -4.86 3.38 -19.15
N ASP A 216 -4.92 4.68 -19.44
CA ASP A 216 -6.14 5.49 -19.31
C ASP A 216 -7.28 4.96 -20.18
N ARG A 217 -7.01 4.46 -21.40
CA ARG A 217 -8.02 3.86 -22.27
C ARG A 217 -8.66 2.60 -21.67
N HIS A 218 -7.95 1.91 -20.79
CA HIS A 218 -8.42 0.70 -20.10
C HIS A 218 -8.94 0.98 -18.68
N GLY A 219 -9.01 2.26 -18.26
CA GLY A 219 -9.36 2.62 -16.88
C GLY A 219 -8.39 2.01 -15.86
N ALA A 220 -7.11 1.93 -16.24
CA ALA A 220 -5.98 1.50 -15.43
C ALA A 220 -5.04 2.70 -15.21
N PHE A 221 -4.03 2.55 -14.37
CA PHE A 221 -3.05 3.61 -14.11
C PHE A 221 -1.63 3.04 -13.97
N LEU A 222 -0.65 3.92 -14.16
CA LEU A 222 0.75 3.57 -13.99
C LEU A 222 1.24 3.90 -12.59
N THR A 223 2.10 3.03 -12.06
CA THR A 223 2.94 3.28 -10.91
C THR A 223 4.41 3.21 -11.34
N ALA A 224 5.27 4.07 -10.81
CA ALA A 224 6.65 4.16 -11.24
C ALA A 224 7.63 3.99 -10.07
N HIS A 225 8.54 3.02 -10.17
CA HIS A 225 9.78 3.03 -9.42
C HIS A 225 10.62 4.21 -9.94
N ALA A 226 10.72 5.28 -9.17
CA ALA A 226 11.41 6.51 -9.53
C ALA A 226 12.10 7.10 -8.30
N ARG A 227 13.42 6.94 -8.22
CA ARG A 227 14.23 7.35 -7.05
C ARG A 227 14.91 8.69 -7.27
N SER A 228 15.34 8.99 -8.49
CA SER A 228 16.05 10.25 -8.81
C SER A 228 15.10 11.41 -9.11
N ALA A 229 15.53 12.66 -8.87
CA ALA A 229 14.74 13.85 -9.18
C ALA A 229 14.28 13.89 -10.64
N PRO A 230 15.14 13.61 -11.66
CA PRO A 230 14.71 13.60 -13.06
C PRO A 230 13.62 12.56 -13.34
N SER A 231 13.73 11.34 -12.76
CA SER A 231 12.72 10.28 -12.96
C SER A 231 11.38 10.63 -12.31
N VAL A 232 11.39 11.24 -11.11
CA VAL A 232 10.19 11.72 -10.41
C VAL A 232 9.52 12.85 -11.18
N ALA A 233 10.30 13.86 -11.60
CA ALA A 233 9.77 14.99 -12.37
C ALA A 233 9.16 14.52 -13.69
N MET A 234 9.81 13.57 -14.39
CA MET A 234 9.29 12.98 -15.61
C MET A 234 8.01 12.19 -15.37
N ALA A 235 7.98 11.30 -14.37
CA ALA A 235 6.79 10.54 -14.00
C ALA A 235 5.59 11.49 -13.70
N ALA A 236 5.82 12.56 -12.93
CA ALA A 236 4.80 13.56 -12.65
C ALA A 236 4.30 14.26 -13.92
N ARG A 237 5.20 14.77 -14.77
CA ARG A 237 4.82 15.50 -15.99
C ARG A 237 4.08 14.65 -17.01
N THR A 238 4.43 13.38 -17.15
CA THR A 238 3.85 12.47 -18.14
C THR A 238 2.52 11.86 -17.73
N GLY A 239 2.12 11.98 -16.46
CA GLY A 239 0.81 11.53 -15.99
C GLY A 239 0.82 10.23 -15.22
N VAL A 240 1.97 9.71 -14.80
CA VAL A 240 2.05 8.60 -13.85
C VAL A 240 1.27 8.95 -12.58
N LYS A 241 0.46 8.02 -12.11
CA LYS A 241 -0.48 8.28 -11.01
C LYS A 241 0.16 8.07 -9.64
N VAL A 242 1.02 7.07 -9.48
CA VAL A 242 1.73 6.81 -8.21
C VAL A 242 3.23 6.78 -8.45
N VAL A 243 3.95 7.64 -7.74
CA VAL A 243 5.41 7.67 -7.75
C VAL A 243 5.93 6.94 -6.52
N HIS A 244 6.56 5.79 -6.73
CA HIS A 244 7.17 5.02 -5.66
C HIS A 244 8.56 5.56 -5.35
N HIS A 245 8.94 5.47 -4.09
CA HIS A 245 10.22 5.89 -3.49
C HIS A 245 10.43 7.41 -3.45
N ALA A 246 10.57 8.09 -4.58
CA ALA A 246 10.80 9.54 -4.64
C ALA A 246 11.94 9.99 -3.69
N CYS A 247 13.13 9.40 -3.83
CA CYS A 247 14.19 9.54 -2.83
C CYS A 247 14.96 10.86 -2.96
N PHE A 248 15.52 11.14 -4.15
CA PHE A 248 16.33 12.35 -4.37
C PHE A 248 15.48 13.45 -5.00
N LEU A 249 14.79 14.25 -4.17
CA LEU A 249 13.90 15.30 -4.64
C LEU A 249 14.61 16.67 -4.67
N ASP A 250 14.62 17.30 -5.84
CA ASP A 250 14.98 18.70 -6.01
C ASP A 250 13.73 19.61 -6.15
N ASP A 251 13.96 20.90 -6.33
CA ASP A 251 12.86 21.88 -6.46
C ASP A 251 12.02 21.65 -7.73
N GLU A 252 12.63 21.14 -8.83
CA GLU A 252 11.91 20.83 -10.07
C GLU A 252 10.99 19.62 -9.88
N ALA A 253 11.47 18.56 -9.26
CA ALA A 253 10.67 17.36 -8.99
C ALA A 253 9.48 17.67 -8.08
N ILE A 254 9.71 18.45 -7.01
CA ILE A 254 8.62 18.87 -6.10
C ILE A 254 7.61 19.74 -6.85
N ALA A 255 8.05 20.74 -7.59
CA ALA A 255 7.15 21.58 -8.37
C ALA A 255 6.36 20.82 -9.44
N ALA A 256 6.94 19.76 -10.04
CA ALA A 256 6.24 18.90 -10.98
C ALA A 256 5.15 18.07 -10.29
N LEU A 257 5.38 17.57 -9.06
CA LEU A 257 4.37 16.88 -8.26
C LEU A 257 3.27 17.83 -7.79
N GLU A 258 3.62 19.01 -7.26
CA GLU A 258 2.65 20.05 -6.86
C GLU A 258 1.72 20.46 -8.01
N ALA A 259 2.26 20.60 -9.22
CA ALA A 259 1.49 20.97 -10.39
C ALA A 259 0.41 19.96 -10.79
N ARG A 260 0.51 18.70 -10.32
CA ARG A 260 -0.49 17.65 -10.54
C ARG A 260 -1.62 17.68 -9.48
N GLY A 261 -1.39 18.31 -8.33
CA GLY A 261 -2.36 18.35 -7.23
C GLY A 261 -2.86 16.97 -6.84
N ASP A 262 -4.20 16.77 -6.87
CA ASP A 262 -4.84 15.50 -6.47
C ASP A 262 -4.78 14.40 -7.56
N ASP A 263 -4.02 14.59 -8.65
CA ASP A 263 -3.87 13.60 -9.72
C ASP A 263 -2.59 12.77 -9.63
N VAL A 264 -1.79 12.96 -8.56
CA VAL A 264 -0.58 12.19 -8.30
C VAL A 264 -0.45 11.88 -6.82
N TRP A 265 0.06 10.69 -6.51
CA TRP A 265 0.37 10.26 -5.14
C TRP A 265 1.83 9.84 -5.06
N VAL A 266 2.47 10.13 -3.93
CA VAL A 266 3.80 9.59 -3.62
C VAL A 266 3.63 8.46 -2.62
N CYS A 267 4.24 7.30 -2.92
CA CYS A 267 4.25 6.11 -2.09
C CYS A 267 5.71 5.74 -1.74
N PRO A 268 6.24 6.19 -0.61
CA PRO A 268 7.69 6.25 -0.40
C PRO A 268 8.41 4.93 -0.27
N GLY A 269 7.85 3.92 0.42
CA GLY A 269 8.59 2.73 0.80
C GLY A 269 9.74 3.05 1.76
N LEU A 270 9.53 3.97 2.68
CA LEU A 270 10.55 4.47 3.58
C LEU A 270 11.08 3.36 4.51
N HIS A 271 10.19 2.45 4.94
CA HIS A 271 10.58 1.33 5.80
C HIS A 271 11.56 0.39 5.11
N TYR A 272 11.47 0.21 3.79
CA TYR A 272 12.40 -0.62 3.02
C TYR A 272 13.85 -0.10 3.14
N LEU A 273 14.09 1.16 2.79
CA LEU A 273 15.42 1.76 2.91
C LEU A 273 15.91 1.78 4.36
N TRP A 274 15.04 2.16 5.29
CA TRP A 274 15.38 2.18 6.71
C TRP A 274 15.78 0.78 7.19
N ALA A 275 15.06 -0.27 6.87
CA ALA A 275 15.36 -1.63 7.30
C ALA A 275 16.73 -2.10 6.77
N VAL A 276 17.05 -1.81 5.52
CA VAL A 276 18.37 -2.14 4.95
C VAL A 276 19.47 -1.38 5.66
N VAL A 277 19.33 -0.06 5.84
CA VAL A 277 20.34 0.80 6.51
C VAL A 277 20.52 0.40 7.98
N GLN A 278 19.47 -0.09 8.66
CA GLN A 278 19.57 -0.58 10.04
C GLN A 278 20.11 -2.02 10.16
N GLY A 279 20.53 -2.63 9.06
CA GLY A 279 21.13 -3.96 9.06
C GLY A 279 20.12 -5.11 9.09
N HIS A 280 18.84 -4.87 8.89
CA HIS A 280 17.84 -5.95 8.85
C HIS A 280 18.06 -6.91 7.67
N ALA A 281 18.82 -6.50 6.66
CA ALA A 281 19.18 -7.33 5.50
C ALA A 281 20.46 -8.19 5.70
N GLU A 282 21.20 -8.01 6.81
CA GLU A 282 22.43 -8.77 7.11
C GLU A 282 22.22 -10.30 7.15
N PRO A 283 21.13 -10.84 7.71
CA PRO A 283 20.89 -12.29 7.72
C PRO A 283 20.82 -12.93 6.32
N TRP A 284 20.55 -12.13 5.30
CA TRP A 284 20.50 -12.57 3.89
C TRP A 284 21.73 -12.15 3.09
N GLY A 285 22.81 -11.78 3.76
CA GLY A 285 24.12 -11.55 3.15
C GLY A 285 24.36 -10.13 2.64
N ILE A 286 23.48 -9.18 2.88
CA ILE A 286 23.70 -7.76 2.58
C ILE A 286 24.46 -7.14 3.75
N THR A 287 25.77 -7.02 3.59
CA THR A 287 26.67 -6.54 4.65
C THR A 287 26.60 -5.02 4.81
N ALA A 288 26.99 -4.51 5.99
CA ALA A 288 27.08 -3.07 6.22
C ALA A 288 28.01 -2.36 5.21
N GLU A 289 29.07 -3.02 4.73
CA GLU A 289 29.95 -2.50 3.68
C GLU A 289 29.21 -2.36 2.33
N GLN A 290 28.39 -3.34 1.98
CA GLN A 290 27.56 -3.28 0.75
C GLN A 290 26.48 -2.21 0.87
N VAL A 291 25.85 -2.05 2.04
CA VAL A 291 24.87 -0.99 2.31
C VAL A 291 25.53 0.39 2.16
N GLU A 292 26.71 0.59 2.70
CA GLU A 292 27.45 1.84 2.53
C GLU A 292 27.82 2.10 1.07
N ALA A 293 28.28 1.07 0.37
CA ALA A 293 28.66 1.16 -1.04
C ALA A 293 27.45 1.41 -1.98
N SER A 294 26.23 0.97 -1.60
CA SER A 294 25.02 1.18 -2.38
C SER A 294 24.55 2.64 -2.38
N GLY A 295 25.02 3.46 -1.43
CA GLY A 295 24.54 4.83 -1.22
C GLY A 295 23.21 4.93 -0.47
N TYR A 296 22.63 3.84 0.00
CA TYR A 296 21.35 3.83 0.72
C TYR A 296 21.30 4.71 1.98
N PRO A 297 22.38 4.86 2.80
CA PRO A 297 22.36 5.82 3.91
C PRO A 297 22.09 7.25 3.45
N ARG A 298 22.76 7.71 2.38
CA ARG A 298 22.54 9.03 1.77
C ARG A 298 21.15 9.14 1.16
N GLU A 299 20.68 8.05 0.53
CA GLU A 299 19.36 8.00 -0.09
C GLU A 299 18.23 8.09 0.95
N LEU A 300 18.38 7.40 2.08
CA LEU A 300 17.43 7.48 3.21
C LEU A 300 17.35 8.91 3.77
N GLU A 301 18.50 9.57 3.99
CA GLU A 301 18.55 10.95 4.46
C GLU A 301 17.82 11.89 3.48
N ALA A 302 18.10 11.76 2.17
CA ALA A 302 17.48 12.56 1.13
C ALA A 302 15.96 12.30 1.03
N GLN A 303 15.55 11.04 1.16
CA GLN A 303 14.12 10.66 1.13
C GLN A 303 13.36 11.26 2.31
N VAL A 304 13.92 11.20 3.53
CA VAL A 304 13.31 11.79 4.73
C VAL A 304 13.13 13.31 4.56
N GLU A 305 14.17 14.02 4.08
CA GLU A 305 14.09 15.45 3.80
C GLU A 305 13.06 15.75 2.72
N GLY A 306 13.08 14.99 1.61
CA GLY A 306 12.14 15.12 0.51
C GLY A 306 10.69 14.94 0.93
N LEU A 307 10.40 13.91 1.74
CA LEU A 307 9.06 13.63 2.25
C LEU A 307 8.53 14.74 3.16
N ALA A 308 9.39 15.32 4.01
CA ALA A 308 9.00 16.47 4.83
C ALA A 308 8.61 17.66 3.93
N ARG A 309 9.35 17.93 2.85
CA ARG A 309 9.03 18.96 1.87
C ARG A 309 7.72 18.68 1.12
N LEU A 310 7.47 17.43 0.69
CA LEU A 310 6.22 17.03 0.03
C LEU A 310 5.01 17.21 0.94
N ARG A 311 5.12 16.80 2.22
CA ARG A 311 4.07 17.03 3.22
C ARG A 311 3.76 18.51 3.35
N ASP A 312 4.79 19.35 3.51
CA ASP A 312 4.64 20.80 3.68
C ASP A 312 4.07 21.48 2.41
N ALA A 313 4.34 20.92 1.24
CA ALA A 313 3.78 21.31 -0.05
C ALA A 313 2.34 20.80 -0.28
N GLY A 314 1.83 19.92 0.56
CA GLY A 314 0.50 19.34 0.41
C GLY A 314 0.37 18.28 -0.70
N VAL A 315 1.48 17.73 -1.17
CA VAL A 315 1.45 16.62 -2.15
C VAL A 315 0.88 15.36 -1.48
N PRO A 316 -0.12 14.69 -2.07
CA PRO A 316 -0.72 13.50 -1.48
C PRO A 316 0.29 12.37 -1.28
N ILE A 317 0.44 11.90 -0.04
CA ILE A 317 1.26 10.74 0.32
C ILE A 317 0.33 9.58 0.69
N VAL A 318 0.61 8.37 0.17
CA VAL A 318 -0.04 7.12 0.55
C VAL A 318 0.97 6.14 1.11
N ALA A 319 0.55 5.34 2.08
CA ALA A 319 1.41 4.34 2.70
C ALA A 319 1.64 3.15 1.77
N GLY A 320 2.85 2.63 1.79
CA GLY A 320 3.27 1.41 1.11
C GLY A 320 4.75 1.23 1.33
N GLY A 321 5.11 0.15 2.03
CA GLY A 321 6.47 -0.03 2.55
C GLY A 321 7.33 -0.99 1.73
N ASP A 322 6.92 -1.32 0.50
CA ASP A 322 7.62 -2.28 -0.37
C ASP A 322 7.74 -3.65 0.31
N PHE A 323 6.58 -4.11 0.84
CA PHE A 323 6.51 -5.36 1.61
C PHE A 323 6.44 -6.60 0.72
N GLY A 324 7.00 -7.68 1.24
CA GLY A 324 7.19 -8.97 0.61
C GLY A 324 8.67 -9.37 0.55
N HIS A 325 9.60 -8.45 0.72
CA HIS A 325 11.03 -8.77 0.82
C HIS A 325 11.37 -9.44 2.15
N GLN A 326 12.50 -10.15 2.18
CA GLN A 326 13.00 -10.86 3.36
C GLN A 326 13.35 -9.95 4.55
N TRP A 327 13.50 -8.65 4.36
CA TRP A 327 13.75 -7.65 5.43
C TRP A 327 12.58 -6.69 5.66
N THR A 328 11.53 -6.79 4.82
CA THR A 328 10.24 -6.11 4.99
C THR A 328 9.11 -7.15 4.85
N HIS A 329 8.98 -7.96 5.90
CA HIS A 329 8.09 -9.12 5.90
C HIS A 329 6.61 -8.73 5.77
N HIS A 330 5.84 -9.57 5.11
CA HIS A 330 4.39 -9.52 5.22
C HIS A 330 3.94 -9.59 6.69
N GLY A 331 2.90 -8.82 7.03
CA GLY A 331 2.39 -8.73 8.40
C GLY A 331 2.97 -7.59 9.23
N THR A 332 4.02 -6.91 8.75
CA THR A 332 4.67 -5.78 9.44
C THR A 332 4.34 -4.42 8.82
N TYR A 333 3.29 -4.34 8.00
CA TYR A 333 2.95 -3.19 7.15
C TYR A 333 2.86 -1.85 7.91
N ALA A 334 2.35 -1.83 9.15
CA ALA A 334 2.23 -0.61 9.94
C ALA A 334 3.59 -0.04 10.42
N ALA A 335 4.69 -0.76 10.19
CA ALA A 335 6.03 -0.22 10.43
C ALA A 335 6.34 1.00 9.55
N GLU A 336 5.77 1.07 8.34
CA GLU A 336 5.87 2.25 7.47
C GLU A 336 5.30 3.50 8.15
N LEU A 337 4.12 3.40 8.79
CA LEU A 337 3.49 4.51 9.50
C LEU A 337 4.35 5.00 10.68
N GLN A 338 5.01 4.07 11.37
CA GLN A 338 5.94 4.44 12.44
C GLN A 338 7.15 5.21 11.89
N ARG A 339 7.68 4.82 10.72
CA ARG A 339 8.79 5.56 10.08
C ARG A 339 8.37 6.99 9.70
N TYR A 340 7.14 7.19 9.24
CA TYR A 340 6.63 8.54 8.96
C TYR A 340 6.62 9.42 10.21
N VAL A 341 6.19 8.88 11.35
CA VAL A 341 6.20 9.63 12.62
C VAL A 341 7.63 9.88 13.09
N GLU A 342 8.49 8.86 13.13
CA GLU A 342 9.82 8.94 13.74
C GLU A 342 10.82 9.74 12.90
N LEU A 343 10.76 9.63 11.59
CA LEU A 343 11.78 10.17 10.69
C LEU A 343 11.31 11.42 9.95
N VAL A 344 10.07 11.43 9.44
CA VAL A 344 9.52 12.56 8.66
C VAL A 344 8.88 13.61 9.57
N GLY A 345 8.59 13.27 10.82
CA GLY A 345 7.94 14.17 11.78
C GLY A 345 6.45 14.38 11.51
N MET A 346 5.78 13.40 10.89
CA MET A 346 4.32 13.38 10.81
C MET A 346 3.73 13.14 12.21
N THR A 347 2.59 13.73 12.50
CA THR A 347 1.79 13.29 13.63
C THR A 347 1.27 11.87 13.39
N PRO A 348 0.92 11.08 14.43
CA PRO A 348 0.32 9.76 14.25
C PRO A 348 -0.94 9.80 13.35
N VAL A 349 -1.76 10.85 13.45
CA VAL A 349 -2.96 11.01 12.62
C VAL A 349 -2.61 11.25 11.15
N GLU A 350 -1.64 12.11 10.86
CA GLU A 350 -1.15 12.29 9.48
C GLU A 350 -0.62 10.99 8.90
N ALA A 351 0.16 10.21 9.66
CA ALA A 351 0.64 8.90 9.22
C ALA A 351 -0.53 7.92 8.95
N ILE A 352 -1.54 7.87 9.82
CA ILE A 352 -2.75 7.05 9.61
C ILE A 352 -3.50 7.48 8.36
N HIS A 353 -3.59 8.77 8.07
CA HIS A 353 -4.27 9.25 6.86
C HIS A 353 -3.62 8.75 5.58
N THR A 354 -2.30 8.53 5.56
CA THR A 354 -1.61 7.96 4.39
C THR A 354 -2.06 6.53 4.05
N ALA A 355 -2.48 5.76 5.06
CA ALA A 355 -2.96 4.39 4.91
C ALA A 355 -4.49 4.27 4.93
N THR A 356 -5.23 5.38 4.99
CA THR A 356 -6.69 5.41 5.08
C THR A 356 -7.28 6.39 4.06
N ARG A 357 -7.74 7.55 4.47
CA ARG A 357 -8.49 8.50 3.65
C ARG A 357 -7.78 8.93 2.36
N ASN A 358 -6.45 9.00 2.34
CA ASN A 358 -5.70 9.40 1.14
C ASN A 358 -5.77 8.35 0.03
N VAL A 359 -6.12 7.10 0.37
CA VAL A 359 -6.14 5.97 -0.58
C VAL A 359 -7.47 5.89 -1.34
N GLY A 360 -8.60 6.23 -0.69
CA GLY A 360 -9.92 6.19 -1.33
C GLY A 360 -9.97 6.90 -2.71
N PRO A 361 -9.54 8.17 -2.80
CA PRO A 361 -9.47 8.91 -4.07
C PRO A 361 -8.52 8.28 -5.11
N LEU A 362 -7.37 7.73 -4.68
CA LEU A 362 -6.43 7.04 -5.56
C LEU A 362 -7.09 5.90 -6.32
N VAL A 363 -7.88 5.09 -5.62
CA VAL A 363 -8.52 3.88 -6.20
C VAL A 363 -9.98 4.11 -6.64
N GLY A 364 -10.51 5.33 -6.45
CA GLY A 364 -11.87 5.69 -6.84
C GLY A 364 -12.96 5.03 -5.99
N LEU A 365 -12.71 4.79 -4.70
CA LEU A 365 -13.63 4.16 -3.77
C LEU A 365 -14.03 5.11 -2.64
N ASP A 366 -15.25 4.97 -2.16
CA ASP A 366 -15.74 5.60 -0.93
C ASP A 366 -15.28 4.79 0.28
N TRP A 367 -13.99 4.88 0.59
CA TRP A 367 -13.22 4.05 1.52
C TRP A 367 -12.22 4.89 2.32
N GLY A 368 -11.82 4.40 3.50
CA GLY A 368 -10.77 5.00 4.33
C GLY A 368 -11.26 6.02 5.33
N GLU A 369 -12.58 6.14 5.51
CA GLU A 369 -13.19 7.03 6.48
C GLU A 369 -14.32 6.33 7.25
N VAL A 370 -14.49 6.65 8.56
CA VAL A 370 -15.64 6.20 9.34
C VAL A 370 -16.72 7.27 9.28
N ARG A 371 -17.54 7.23 8.22
CA ARG A 371 -18.66 8.14 8.00
C ARG A 371 -19.84 7.43 7.33
N PRO A 372 -21.07 7.94 7.48
CA PRO A 372 -22.23 7.38 6.79
C PRO A 372 -22.04 7.32 5.28
N GLY A 373 -22.36 6.17 4.68
CA GLY A 373 -22.23 5.89 3.25
C GLY A 373 -20.91 5.28 2.82
N ALA A 374 -19.82 5.45 3.59
CA ALA A 374 -18.53 4.82 3.28
C ALA A 374 -18.59 3.29 3.41
N LEU A 375 -17.69 2.58 2.72
CA LEU A 375 -17.52 1.15 2.89
C LEU A 375 -17.19 0.82 4.35
N ALA A 376 -17.81 -0.23 4.88
CA ALA A 376 -17.61 -0.68 6.25
C ALA A 376 -16.38 -1.58 6.36
N ASP A 377 -15.24 -1.03 5.94
CA ASP A 377 -13.91 -1.59 6.13
C ASP A 377 -13.33 -0.95 7.40
N LEU A 378 -13.37 -1.68 8.51
CA LEU A 378 -13.07 -1.14 9.84
C LEU A 378 -12.00 -1.99 10.54
N LEU A 379 -11.15 -1.31 11.31
CA LEU A 379 -10.20 -1.92 12.24
C LEU A 379 -10.61 -1.55 13.67
N VAL A 380 -10.68 -2.54 14.54
CA VAL A 380 -10.90 -2.36 15.98
C VAL A 380 -9.58 -2.66 16.70
N VAL A 381 -9.03 -1.67 17.42
CA VAL A 381 -7.71 -1.73 18.07
C VAL A 381 -7.84 -1.47 19.56
N ASP A 382 -7.27 -2.34 20.39
CA ASP A 382 -7.12 -2.11 21.84
C ASP A 382 -5.96 -1.13 22.10
N GLY A 383 -6.25 0.16 22.03
CA GLY A 383 -5.29 1.25 22.20
C GLY A 383 -5.72 2.51 21.47
N ASP A 384 -4.91 3.55 21.58
CA ASP A 384 -5.10 4.82 20.89
C ASP A 384 -3.98 5.07 19.88
N PRO A 385 -4.20 4.78 18.58
CA PRO A 385 -3.18 4.95 17.55
C PRO A 385 -2.88 6.42 17.24
N THR A 386 -3.69 7.37 17.72
CA THR A 386 -3.42 8.81 17.58
C THR A 386 -2.38 9.32 18.59
N VAL A 387 -2.14 8.54 19.64
CA VAL A 387 -1.10 8.80 20.65
C VAL A 387 0.17 8.02 20.32
N ASP A 388 0.02 6.74 19.94
CA ASP A 388 1.13 5.86 19.59
C ASP A 388 0.74 4.98 18.40
N VAL A 389 1.22 5.32 17.23
CA VAL A 389 0.93 4.57 15.99
C VAL A 389 1.48 3.14 16.03
N ALA A 390 2.49 2.86 16.87
CA ALA A 390 3.09 1.52 17.00
C ALA A 390 2.10 0.47 17.52
N VAL A 391 0.99 0.86 18.17
CA VAL A 391 -0.08 -0.08 18.57
C VAL A 391 -0.67 -0.84 17.37
N LEU A 392 -0.59 -0.27 16.16
CA LEU A 392 -1.07 -0.92 14.93
C LEU A 392 -0.18 -2.09 14.49
N GLN A 393 1.06 -2.17 14.98
CA GLN A 393 1.99 -3.26 14.68
C GLN A 393 1.78 -4.47 15.60
N ASP A 394 1.21 -4.28 16.79
CA ASP A 394 1.05 -5.34 17.78
C ASP A 394 -0.15 -6.25 17.45
N PRO A 395 0.06 -7.52 17.06
CA PRO A 395 -1.03 -8.45 16.80
C PRO A 395 -1.99 -8.62 17.97
N ALA A 396 -1.51 -8.54 19.22
CA ALA A 396 -2.34 -8.66 20.42
C ALA A 396 -3.28 -7.47 20.65
N ARG A 397 -3.07 -6.36 19.95
CA ARG A 397 -3.91 -5.17 19.99
C ARG A 397 -4.98 -5.14 18.91
N ARG A 398 -4.89 -5.98 17.89
CA ARG A 398 -5.88 -6.06 16.82
C ARG A 398 -7.07 -6.92 17.25
N VAL A 399 -8.14 -6.26 17.62
CA VAL A 399 -9.35 -6.90 18.18
C VAL A 399 -10.20 -7.53 17.09
N ALA A 400 -10.49 -6.76 16.03
CA ALA A 400 -11.27 -7.24 14.89
C ALA A 400 -10.96 -6.42 13.63
N VAL A 401 -11.14 -7.06 12.48
CA VAL A 401 -11.11 -6.41 11.16
C VAL A 401 -12.41 -6.76 10.45
N LEU A 402 -13.10 -5.72 9.98
CA LEU A 402 -14.27 -5.86 9.13
C LEU A 402 -13.89 -5.44 7.71
N LYS A 403 -14.32 -6.22 6.72
CA LYS A 403 -14.24 -5.90 5.30
C LYS A 403 -15.64 -6.03 4.70
N ASP A 404 -16.10 -5.01 4.00
CA ASP A 404 -17.47 -4.98 3.47
C ASP A 404 -18.54 -5.26 4.56
N GLY A 405 -18.30 -4.78 5.79
CA GLY A 405 -19.16 -5.00 6.95
C GLY A 405 -19.14 -6.41 7.55
N ALA A 406 -18.48 -7.36 6.91
CA ALA A 406 -18.30 -8.71 7.42
C ALA A 406 -16.99 -8.85 8.21
N VAL A 407 -17.00 -9.69 9.24
CA VAL A 407 -15.80 -9.98 10.02
C VAL A 407 -14.81 -10.77 9.17
N ALA A 408 -13.66 -10.15 8.86
CA ALA A 408 -12.55 -10.76 8.14
C ALA A 408 -11.50 -11.36 9.08
N HIS A 409 -11.31 -10.74 10.25
CA HIS A 409 -10.47 -11.24 11.34
C HIS A 409 -11.07 -10.89 12.69
N LEU A 410 -10.87 -11.75 13.67
CA LEU A 410 -11.31 -11.53 15.04
C LEU A 410 -10.38 -12.25 16.02
N ASP A 411 -9.88 -11.53 17.02
CA ASP A 411 -9.15 -12.13 18.12
C ASP A 411 -10.11 -12.99 18.99
N PRO A 412 -9.85 -14.29 19.13
CA PRO A 412 -10.69 -15.17 19.94
C PRO A 412 -10.84 -14.74 21.40
N ALA A 413 -9.87 -14.01 21.96
CA ALA A 413 -9.92 -13.54 23.35
C ALA A 413 -11.03 -12.48 23.60
N TRP A 414 -11.52 -11.85 22.55
CA TRP A 414 -12.58 -10.84 22.63
C TRP A 414 -14.00 -11.40 22.47
N TRP A 415 -14.14 -12.67 22.10
CA TRP A 415 -15.44 -13.35 21.98
C TRP A 415 -15.96 -13.97 23.30
N LEU A 416 -15.15 -14.02 24.33
CA LEU A 416 -15.51 -14.57 25.64
C LEU A 416 -16.00 -13.45 26.56
#